data_2d160a7af0b6a4a9a46938d4e7800c33
#
_entry.id   2d160a7af0b6a4a9a46938d4e7800c33
#
_cell.length_a   1.000
_cell.length_b   1.000
_cell.length_c   1.000
_cell.angle_alpha   90.00
_cell.angle_beta   90.00
_cell.angle_gamma   90.00
#
_symmetry.space_group_name_H-M   'P 1'
#
loop_
_entity.id
_entity.type
_entity.pdbx_description
1 polymer ?
#
loop_
_entity_poly.entity_id
_entity_poly.type
_entity_poly.pdbx_seq_one_letter_code
_entity_poly.pdbx_strand_id
1 'polypeptide(L)'
;MLLNQTLDQLRHLRLSGMAAAFAEQLEQPELQALSFEERFALLLDREVTQRENRRLNRLLQLARFRQPACVEDIDYKHRRGLERSLMISLSTGDWIRARHNLHLIGPTGTGKSWLACALGHQACRQGLSVRYERVARLLDSLRIARGDGSLVRRLAQIAKTDLLILDDFALKPLAQSERHDLLEIIEDRHAGRSTLVTSQLPIARWHEYLAEPTVADALLDRLLHNAFKIELKGESMRKTKPPLA
;
A
#
# COMPACT_ATOMS: atom_id res chain seq x y z
N MET A 1 -44.06 -10.39 -12.63
CA MET A 1 -44.21 -9.73 -11.32
C MET A 1 -43.16 -10.24 -10.29
N LEU A 2 -43.12 -11.51 -9.95
CA LEU A 2 -42.17 -12.09 -8.95
C LEU A 2 -40.68 -11.84 -9.28
N LEU A 3 -40.31 -11.88 -10.54
CA LEU A 3 -38.92 -11.74 -11.01
C LEU A 3 -38.34 -10.36 -10.71
N ASN A 4 -39.07 -9.28 -11.03
CA ASN A 4 -38.64 -7.91 -10.74
C ASN A 4 -38.59 -7.67 -9.23
N GLN A 5 -39.51 -8.26 -8.48
CA GLN A 5 -39.57 -8.17 -7.04
C GLN A 5 -38.35 -8.83 -6.39
N THR A 6 -37.90 -9.99 -6.91
CA THR A 6 -36.68 -10.67 -6.42
C THR A 6 -35.43 -9.84 -6.71
N LEU A 7 -35.30 -9.28 -7.92
CA LEU A 7 -34.18 -8.40 -8.28
C LEU A 7 -34.13 -7.15 -7.39
N ASP A 8 -35.30 -6.55 -7.09
CA ASP A 8 -35.38 -5.37 -6.24
C ASP A 8 -35.04 -5.71 -4.79
N GLN A 9 -35.46 -6.87 -4.30
CA GLN A 9 -35.05 -7.36 -2.97
C GLN A 9 -33.54 -7.59 -2.88
N LEU A 10 -32.91 -8.24 -3.86
CA LEU A 10 -31.46 -8.44 -3.90
C LEU A 10 -30.72 -7.11 -3.87
N ARG A 11 -31.19 -6.12 -4.65
CA ARG A 11 -30.61 -4.77 -4.65
C ARG A 11 -30.78 -4.06 -3.31
N HIS A 12 -31.95 -4.16 -2.70
CA HIS A 12 -32.24 -3.59 -1.37
C HIS A 12 -31.34 -4.19 -0.30
N LEU A 13 -31.10 -5.51 -0.35
CA LEU A 13 -30.15 -6.21 0.53
C LEU A 13 -28.66 -5.96 0.16
N ARG A 14 -28.39 -5.11 -0.83
CA ARG A 14 -27.03 -4.82 -1.32
C ARG A 14 -26.29 -6.05 -1.87
N LEU A 15 -27.02 -7.01 -2.39
CA LEU A 15 -26.50 -8.23 -3.04
C LEU A 15 -26.48 -8.01 -4.57
N SER A 16 -25.74 -6.98 -5.00
CA SER A 16 -25.75 -6.52 -6.39
C SER A 16 -25.03 -7.46 -7.35
N GLY A 17 -24.08 -8.26 -6.87
CA GLY A 17 -23.44 -9.34 -7.64
C GLY A 17 -24.44 -10.45 -7.94
N MET A 18 -25.19 -10.90 -6.92
CA MET A 18 -26.26 -11.86 -7.09
C MET A 18 -27.36 -11.35 -7.99
N ALA A 19 -27.75 -10.07 -7.85
CA ALA A 19 -28.79 -9.48 -8.72
C ALA A 19 -28.37 -9.46 -10.21
N ALA A 20 -27.09 -9.12 -10.48
CA ALA A 20 -26.57 -9.15 -11.83
C ALA A 20 -26.52 -10.57 -12.41
N ALA A 21 -25.96 -11.52 -11.65
CA ALA A 21 -25.86 -12.92 -12.07
C ALA A 21 -27.26 -13.56 -12.23
N PHE A 22 -28.23 -13.20 -11.39
CA PHE A 22 -29.60 -13.69 -11.51
C PHE A 22 -30.25 -13.17 -12.80
N ALA A 23 -30.06 -11.91 -13.15
CA ALA A 23 -30.54 -11.36 -14.42
C ALA A 23 -29.89 -12.08 -15.63
N GLU A 24 -28.56 -12.29 -15.60
CA GLU A 24 -27.83 -13.03 -16.62
C GLU A 24 -28.36 -14.47 -16.81
N GLN A 25 -28.65 -15.20 -15.71
CA GLN A 25 -29.19 -16.55 -15.75
C GLN A 25 -30.58 -16.62 -16.41
N LEU A 26 -31.38 -15.56 -16.36
CA LEU A 26 -32.68 -15.50 -16.99
C LEU A 26 -32.61 -15.31 -18.51
N GLU A 27 -31.55 -14.65 -18.96
CA GLU A 27 -31.32 -14.35 -20.38
C GLU A 27 -30.58 -15.47 -21.12
N GLN A 28 -29.90 -16.37 -20.39
CA GLN A 28 -29.06 -17.43 -20.96
C GLN A 28 -29.69 -18.82 -20.78
N PRO A 29 -30.24 -19.42 -21.87
CA PRO A 29 -30.89 -20.74 -21.81
C PRO A 29 -29.96 -21.85 -21.29
N GLU A 30 -28.67 -21.76 -21.59
CA GLU A 30 -27.66 -22.74 -21.15
C GLU A 30 -27.56 -22.82 -19.63
N LEU A 31 -27.65 -21.69 -18.92
CA LEU A 31 -27.63 -21.64 -17.47
C LEU A 31 -28.94 -22.17 -16.85
N GLN A 32 -30.03 -22.13 -17.59
CA GLN A 32 -31.30 -22.69 -17.12
C GLN A 32 -31.33 -24.23 -17.11
N ALA A 33 -30.42 -24.87 -17.85
CA ALA A 33 -30.26 -26.33 -17.86
C ALA A 33 -29.49 -26.86 -16.60
N LEU A 34 -28.82 -25.97 -15.84
CA LEU A 34 -28.15 -26.34 -14.61
C LEU A 34 -29.15 -26.59 -13.48
N SER A 35 -28.75 -27.42 -12.51
CA SER A 35 -29.51 -27.64 -11.27
C SER A 35 -29.69 -26.34 -10.49
N PHE A 36 -30.63 -26.32 -9.56
CA PHE A 36 -30.83 -25.15 -8.68
C PHE A 36 -29.58 -24.88 -7.85
N GLU A 37 -28.95 -25.93 -7.32
CA GLU A 37 -27.74 -25.84 -6.48
C GLU A 37 -26.58 -25.21 -7.26
N GLU A 38 -26.35 -25.63 -8.50
CA GLU A 38 -25.30 -25.08 -9.37
C GLU A 38 -25.56 -23.60 -9.68
N ARG A 39 -26.79 -23.26 -10.05
CA ARG A 39 -27.17 -21.86 -10.30
C ARG A 39 -27.03 -20.98 -9.08
N PHE A 40 -27.42 -21.49 -7.91
CA PHE A 40 -27.28 -20.75 -6.66
C PHE A 40 -25.83 -20.55 -6.27
N ALA A 41 -24.96 -21.55 -6.47
CA ALA A 41 -23.52 -21.42 -6.26
C ALA A 41 -22.91 -20.31 -7.14
N LEU A 42 -23.29 -20.25 -8.43
CA LEU A 42 -22.85 -19.18 -9.32
C LEU A 42 -23.29 -17.77 -8.84
N LEU A 43 -24.49 -17.65 -8.28
CA LEU A 43 -24.95 -16.38 -7.69
C LEU A 43 -24.07 -15.95 -6.51
N LEU A 44 -23.74 -16.87 -5.61
CA LEU A 44 -22.89 -16.63 -4.46
C LEU A 44 -21.49 -16.24 -4.88
N ASP A 45 -20.87 -16.98 -5.80
CA ASP A 45 -19.52 -16.69 -6.29
C ASP A 45 -19.42 -15.30 -6.92
N ARG A 46 -20.45 -14.91 -7.68
CA ARG A 46 -20.52 -13.57 -8.28
C ARG A 46 -20.58 -12.47 -7.22
N GLU A 47 -21.37 -12.68 -6.16
CA GLU A 47 -21.47 -11.71 -5.05
C GLU A 47 -20.15 -11.60 -4.27
N VAL A 48 -19.52 -12.73 -3.95
CA VAL A 48 -18.22 -12.76 -3.26
C VAL A 48 -17.19 -12.02 -4.09
N THR A 49 -17.02 -12.39 -5.35
CA THR A 49 -16.07 -11.75 -6.28
C THR A 49 -16.32 -10.23 -6.39
N GLN A 50 -17.57 -9.82 -6.48
CA GLN A 50 -17.90 -8.40 -6.59
C GLN A 50 -17.60 -7.63 -5.30
N ARG A 51 -17.82 -8.23 -4.13
CA ARG A 51 -17.46 -7.64 -2.84
C ARG A 51 -15.96 -7.50 -2.68
N GLU A 52 -15.21 -8.53 -3.04
CA GLU A 52 -13.75 -8.52 -3.01
C GLU A 52 -13.19 -7.44 -3.94
N ASN A 53 -13.69 -7.35 -5.17
CA ASN A 53 -13.29 -6.33 -6.12
C ASN A 53 -13.59 -4.90 -5.61
N ARG A 54 -14.77 -4.68 -5.02
CA ARG A 54 -15.12 -3.38 -4.42
C ARG A 54 -14.19 -3.04 -3.25
N ARG A 55 -13.91 -4.03 -2.39
CA ARG A 55 -12.97 -3.86 -1.26
C ARG A 55 -11.59 -3.49 -1.78
N LEU A 56 -11.06 -4.23 -2.75
CA LEU A 56 -9.76 -3.97 -3.34
C LEU A 56 -9.70 -2.57 -3.96
N ASN A 57 -10.67 -2.21 -4.80
CA ASN A 57 -10.71 -0.90 -5.44
C ASN A 57 -10.74 0.24 -4.40
N ARG A 58 -11.50 0.08 -3.32
CA ARG A 58 -11.51 1.05 -2.22
C ARG A 58 -10.14 1.17 -1.54
N LEU A 59 -9.46 0.04 -1.27
CA LEU A 59 -8.13 0.05 -0.65
C LEU A 59 -7.11 0.73 -1.57
N LEU A 60 -7.13 0.44 -2.87
CA LEU A 60 -6.24 1.07 -3.85
C LEU A 60 -6.47 2.58 -3.96
N GLN A 61 -7.73 3.04 -3.95
CA GLN A 61 -8.05 4.47 -3.95
C GLN A 61 -7.56 5.18 -2.69
N LEU A 62 -7.71 4.55 -1.52
CA LEU A 62 -7.25 5.11 -0.23
C LEU A 62 -5.74 5.13 -0.12
N ALA A 63 -5.05 4.17 -0.72
CA ALA A 63 -3.59 4.07 -0.71
C ALA A 63 -2.90 5.23 -1.43
N ARG A 64 -3.50 5.81 -2.46
CA ARG A 64 -2.99 6.96 -3.23
C ARG A 64 -1.60 6.71 -3.83
N PHE A 65 -1.39 5.53 -4.39
CA PHE A 65 -0.11 5.21 -5.01
C PHE A 65 0.28 6.23 -6.09
N ARG A 66 1.57 6.51 -6.16
CA ARG A 66 2.13 7.43 -7.16
C ARG A 66 2.02 6.89 -8.58
N GLN A 67 2.11 5.58 -8.73
CA GLN A 67 2.14 4.89 -10.01
C GLN A 67 1.57 3.48 -9.88
N PRO A 68 0.97 2.94 -10.94
CA PRO A 68 0.61 1.53 -10.97
C PRO A 68 1.89 0.69 -10.97
N ALA A 69 1.92 -0.34 -10.15
CA ALA A 69 3.05 -1.26 -10.05
C ALA A 69 2.55 -2.58 -9.47
N CYS A 70 2.96 -3.70 -10.08
CA CYS A 70 2.61 -5.04 -9.65
C CYS A 70 3.87 -5.83 -9.36
N VAL A 71 3.83 -6.74 -8.39
CA VAL A 71 4.99 -7.58 -8.03
C VAL A 71 5.35 -8.54 -9.15
N GLU A 72 4.39 -8.89 -9.99
CA GLU A 72 4.55 -9.72 -11.19
C GLU A 72 5.44 -9.05 -12.26
N ASP A 73 5.46 -7.71 -12.29
CA ASP A 73 6.20 -6.91 -13.28
C ASP A 73 7.64 -6.58 -12.82
N ILE A 74 8.13 -7.19 -11.74
CA ILE A 74 9.47 -6.94 -11.23
C ILE A 74 10.51 -7.48 -12.21
N ASP A 75 11.33 -6.57 -12.76
CA ASP A 75 12.49 -6.96 -13.56
C ASP A 75 13.64 -7.43 -12.66
N TYR A 76 13.87 -8.75 -12.66
CA TYR A 76 14.99 -9.41 -11.99
C TYR A 76 16.23 -9.56 -12.86
N LYS A 77 16.15 -9.30 -14.18
CA LYS A 77 17.29 -9.40 -15.09
C LYS A 77 18.27 -8.24 -14.86
N HIS A 78 17.75 -7.11 -14.43
CA HIS A 78 18.58 -5.95 -14.11
C HIS A 78 19.32 -6.17 -12.79
N ARG A 79 20.67 -6.25 -12.86
CA ARG A 79 21.53 -6.47 -11.67
C ARG A 79 21.56 -5.24 -10.79
N ARG A 80 20.68 -5.19 -9.80
CA ARG A 80 20.56 -4.06 -8.85
C ARG A 80 20.57 -4.48 -7.37
N GLY A 81 21.03 -5.71 -7.09
CA GLY A 81 21.04 -6.22 -5.71
C GLY A 81 19.68 -6.66 -5.18
N LEU A 82 18.70 -6.89 -6.06
CA LEU A 82 17.36 -7.33 -5.69
C LEU A 82 17.29 -8.86 -5.74
N GLU A 83 17.14 -9.49 -4.57
CA GLU A 83 17.01 -10.94 -4.46
C GLU A 83 15.56 -11.37 -4.68
N ARG A 84 15.37 -12.32 -5.61
CA ARG A 84 14.03 -12.83 -5.96
C ARG A 84 13.37 -13.56 -4.79
N SER A 85 14.11 -14.36 -4.05
CA SER A 85 13.62 -15.11 -2.88
C SER A 85 13.06 -14.17 -1.81
N LEU A 86 13.79 -13.08 -1.50
CA LEU A 86 13.35 -12.08 -0.56
C LEU A 86 12.08 -11.35 -1.05
N MET A 87 12.01 -10.99 -2.33
CA MET A 87 10.82 -10.34 -2.88
C MET A 87 9.59 -11.26 -2.86
N ILE A 88 9.74 -12.54 -3.12
CA ILE A 88 8.66 -13.53 -3.00
C ILE A 88 8.18 -13.58 -1.54
N SER A 89 9.10 -13.69 -0.58
CA SER A 89 8.76 -13.68 0.85
C SER A 89 8.05 -12.39 1.27
N LEU A 90 8.50 -11.22 0.83
CA LEU A 90 7.85 -9.95 1.14
C LEU A 90 6.46 -9.83 0.49
N SER A 91 6.26 -10.49 -0.66
CA SER A 91 4.99 -10.48 -1.38
C SER A 91 3.88 -11.29 -0.68
N THR A 92 4.23 -12.16 0.29
CA THR A 92 3.21 -12.84 1.13
C THR A 92 2.49 -11.89 2.09
N GLY A 93 3.09 -10.74 2.39
CA GLY A 93 2.56 -9.76 3.34
C GLY A 93 2.69 -10.15 4.82
N ASP A 94 3.35 -11.28 5.12
CA ASP A 94 3.50 -11.77 6.50
C ASP A 94 4.33 -10.82 7.36
N TRP A 95 5.32 -10.14 6.77
CA TRP A 95 6.07 -9.10 7.45
C TRP A 95 5.21 -7.93 7.93
N ILE A 96 4.12 -7.58 7.18
CA ILE A 96 3.17 -6.55 7.59
C ILE A 96 2.31 -7.06 8.75
N ARG A 97 1.86 -8.31 8.69
CA ARG A 97 1.10 -8.96 9.78
C ARG A 97 1.93 -9.12 11.04
N ALA A 98 3.23 -9.41 10.87
CA ALA A 98 4.22 -9.47 11.95
C ALA A 98 4.70 -8.10 12.43
N ARG A 99 4.20 -7.00 11.85
CA ARG A 99 4.52 -5.62 12.23
C ARG A 99 6.00 -5.26 12.05
N HIS A 100 6.66 -5.88 11.08
CA HIS A 100 8.03 -5.55 10.71
C HIS A 100 8.06 -4.35 9.77
N ASN A 101 9.16 -3.59 9.81
CA ASN A 101 9.41 -2.51 8.89
C ASN A 101 10.20 -2.99 7.66
N LEU A 102 10.24 -2.17 6.61
CA LEU A 102 11.04 -2.44 5.41
C LEU A 102 11.72 -1.16 4.92
N HIS A 103 13.01 -1.24 4.65
CA HIS A 103 13.81 -0.14 4.10
C HIS A 103 14.31 -0.48 2.71
N LEU A 104 13.95 0.37 1.72
CA LEU A 104 14.45 0.31 0.36
C LEU A 104 15.44 1.45 0.15
N ILE A 105 16.72 1.14 0.15
CA ILE A 105 17.81 2.12 0.08
C ILE A 105 18.52 2.00 -1.26
N GLY A 106 19.02 3.11 -1.80
CA GLY A 106 19.85 3.10 -3.01
C GLY A 106 19.76 4.36 -3.84
N PRO A 107 20.57 4.49 -4.90
CA PRO A 107 20.61 5.66 -5.77
C PRO A 107 19.28 5.99 -6.45
N THR A 108 19.16 7.22 -6.95
CA THR A 108 17.97 7.61 -7.74
C THR A 108 17.83 6.73 -8.99
N GLY A 109 16.59 6.41 -9.36
CA GLY A 109 16.28 5.63 -10.56
C GLY A 109 16.41 4.11 -10.44
N THR A 110 16.85 3.56 -9.31
CA THR A 110 16.97 2.10 -9.10
C THR A 110 15.64 1.38 -8.87
N GLY A 111 14.51 2.11 -8.85
CA GLY A 111 13.18 1.52 -8.75
C GLY A 111 12.60 1.42 -7.33
N LYS A 112 13.19 2.07 -6.30
CA LYS A 112 12.70 2.05 -4.91
C LYS A 112 11.21 2.35 -4.77
N SER A 113 10.79 3.52 -5.25
CA SER A 113 9.37 3.96 -5.16
C SER A 113 8.44 3.03 -5.94
N TRP A 114 8.91 2.48 -7.07
CA TRP A 114 8.15 1.51 -7.85
C TRP A 114 7.95 0.21 -7.08
N LEU A 115 9.03 -0.34 -6.47
CA LEU A 115 8.95 -1.54 -5.62
C LEU A 115 8.07 -1.32 -4.39
N ALA A 116 8.17 -0.14 -3.76
CA ALA A 116 7.29 0.24 -2.65
C ALA A 116 5.81 0.24 -3.07
N CYS A 117 5.48 0.79 -4.25
CA CYS A 117 4.13 0.75 -4.79
C CYS A 117 3.69 -0.69 -5.12
N ALA A 118 4.57 -1.53 -5.69
CA ALA A 118 4.27 -2.92 -6.03
C ALA A 118 3.93 -3.76 -4.78
N LEU A 119 4.75 -3.65 -3.73
CA LEU A 119 4.49 -4.32 -2.44
C LEU A 119 3.21 -3.77 -1.78
N GLY A 120 3.00 -2.46 -1.84
CA GLY A 120 1.78 -1.83 -1.33
C GLY A 120 0.52 -2.29 -2.08
N HIS A 121 0.58 -2.38 -3.41
CA HIS A 121 -0.51 -2.91 -4.23
C HIS A 121 -0.81 -4.37 -3.86
N GLN A 122 0.23 -5.19 -3.70
CA GLN A 122 0.09 -6.58 -3.27
C GLN A 122 -0.54 -6.69 -1.87
N ALA A 123 -0.17 -5.82 -0.94
CA ALA A 123 -0.80 -5.74 0.39
C ALA A 123 -2.31 -5.40 0.29
N CYS A 124 -2.71 -4.47 -0.59
CA CYS A 124 -4.12 -4.18 -0.85
C CYS A 124 -4.87 -5.40 -1.40
N ARG A 125 -4.27 -6.18 -2.31
CA ARG A 125 -4.85 -7.44 -2.84
C ARG A 125 -5.10 -8.46 -1.73
N GLN A 126 -4.30 -8.42 -0.67
CA GLN A 126 -4.46 -9.27 0.53
C GLN A 126 -5.39 -8.66 1.59
N GLY A 127 -6.08 -7.56 1.26
CA GLY A 127 -7.05 -6.90 2.12
C GLY A 127 -6.46 -6.01 3.20
N LEU A 128 -5.13 -5.73 3.17
CA LEU A 128 -4.46 -4.82 4.09
C LEU A 128 -4.63 -3.36 3.63
N SER A 129 -4.82 -2.47 4.57
CA SER A 129 -4.88 -1.04 4.30
C SER A 129 -3.48 -0.47 4.10
N VAL A 130 -3.30 0.30 3.02
CA VAL A 130 -2.03 0.92 2.68
C VAL A 130 -2.20 2.42 2.52
N ARG A 131 -1.18 3.18 2.90
CA ARG A 131 -1.09 4.60 2.63
C ARG A 131 0.29 4.94 2.10
N TYR A 132 0.34 5.51 0.90
CA TYR A 132 1.56 6.02 0.29
C TYR A 132 1.63 7.53 0.48
N GLU A 133 2.74 7.99 1.05
CA GLU A 133 3.02 9.41 1.25
C GLU A 133 4.47 9.73 0.86
N ARG A 134 4.68 10.80 0.12
CA ARG A 134 6.03 11.38 0.01
C ARG A 134 6.29 12.22 1.24
N VAL A 135 7.41 11.98 1.93
CA VAL A 135 7.71 12.60 3.22
C VAL A 135 7.52 14.12 3.18
N ALA A 136 8.07 14.80 2.17
CA ALA A 136 7.93 16.24 2.06
C ALA A 136 6.46 16.70 1.97
N ARG A 137 5.61 16.00 1.18
CA ARG A 137 4.18 16.33 1.05
C ARG A 137 3.38 15.98 2.30
N LEU A 138 3.76 14.89 2.97
CA LEU A 138 3.15 14.53 4.25
C LEU A 138 3.35 15.65 5.27
N LEU A 139 4.60 16.10 5.46
CA LEU A 139 4.94 17.17 6.41
C LEU A 139 4.25 18.50 6.07
N ASP A 140 4.20 18.88 4.79
CA ASP A 140 3.44 20.04 4.35
C ASP A 140 1.95 19.90 4.70
N SER A 141 1.36 18.71 4.52
CA SER A 141 -0.05 18.45 4.85
C SER A 141 -0.33 18.48 6.36
N LEU A 142 0.63 18.04 7.19
CA LEU A 142 0.51 18.12 8.66
C LEU A 142 0.62 19.56 9.14
N ARG A 143 1.49 20.36 8.54
CA ARG A 143 1.58 21.80 8.82
C ARG A 143 0.26 22.52 8.55
N ILE A 144 -0.40 22.22 7.43
CA ILE A 144 -1.74 22.75 7.11
C ILE A 144 -2.76 22.25 8.12
N ALA A 145 -2.76 20.94 8.43
CA ALA A 145 -3.68 20.33 9.38
C ALA A 145 -3.55 20.89 10.81
N ARG A 146 -2.35 21.36 11.18
CA ARG A 146 -2.11 22.07 12.45
C ARG A 146 -2.80 23.44 12.47
N GLY A 147 -2.79 24.14 11.33
CA GLY A 147 -3.45 25.45 11.19
C GLY A 147 -4.98 25.37 11.16
N ASP A 148 -5.56 24.32 10.60
CA ASP A 148 -7.03 24.13 10.50
C ASP A 148 -7.63 23.24 11.60
N GLY A 149 -6.81 22.78 12.56
CA GLY A 149 -7.25 21.96 13.70
C GLY A 149 -7.51 20.48 13.37
N SER A 150 -7.21 20.00 12.16
CA SER A 150 -7.47 18.62 11.75
C SER A 150 -6.30 17.64 12.03
N LEU A 151 -5.20 18.11 12.65
CA LEU A 151 -3.97 17.34 12.87
C LEU A 151 -4.23 16.01 13.57
N VAL A 152 -4.90 16.01 14.72
CA VAL A 152 -5.18 14.81 15.51
C VAL A 152 -5.91 13.75 14.68
N ARG A 153 -6.91 14.18 13.89
CA ARG A 153 -7.65 13.25 13.01
C ARG A 153 -6.75 12.69 11.92
N ARG A 154 -5.83 13.50 11.38
CA ARG A 154 -4.88 13.08 10.34
C ARG A 154 -3.89 12.06 10.87
N LEU A 155 -3.28 12.31 12.04
CA LEU A 155 -2.37 11.39 12.71
C LEU A 155 -3.07 10.07 13.05
N ALA A 156 -4.27 10.12 13.62
CA ALA A 156 -5.05 8.91 13.90
C ALA A 156 -5.39 8.08 12.64
N GLN A 157 -5.60 8.70 11.48
CA GLN A 157 -5.79 7.99 10.22
C GLN A 157 -4.51 7.29 9.76
N ILE A 158 -3.36 7.94 9.91
CA ILE A 158 -2.04 7.37 9.58
C ILE A 158 -1.72 6.21 10.53
N ALA A 159 -1.94 6.37 11.83
CA ALA A 159 -1.68 5.37 12.86
C ALA A 159 -2.46 4.06 12.63
N LYS A 160 -3.71 4.14 12.16
CA LYS A 160 -4.58 2.96 11.93
C LYS A 160 -4.25 2.16 10.67
N THR A 161 -3.48 2.71 9.73
CA THR A 161 -3.16 2.07 8.44
C THR A 161 -2.19 0.91 8.65
N ASP A 162 -2.45 -0.28 8.08
CA ASP A 162 -1.60 -1.46 8.27
C ASP A 162 -0.19 -1.24 7.72
N LEU A 163 -0.05 -0.66 6.53
CA LEU A 163 1.23 -0.31 5.93
C LEU A 163 1.29 1.17 5.55
N LEU A 164 2.19 1.92 6.17
CA LEU A 164 2.56 3.27 5.74
C LEU A 164 3.81 3.22 4.86
N ILE A 165 3.74 3.78 3.66
CA ILE A 165 4.89 3.95 2.77
C ILE A 165 5.33 5.41 2.84
N LEU A 166 6.54 5.63 3.35
CA LEU A 166 7.23 6.91 3.41
C LEU A 166 8.25 6.98 2.27
N ASP A 167 7.86 7.57 1.16
CA ASP A 167 8.72 7.67 -0.03
C ASP A 167 9.56 8.95 0.00
N ASP A 168 10.76 8.87 -0.58
CA ASP A 168 11.73 9.96 -0.65
C ASP A 168 12.16 10.50 0.76
N PHE A 169 12.34 9.60 1.75
CA PHE A 169 12.87 9.96 3.07
C PHE A 169 14.30 10.49 2.95
N ALA A 170 14.62 11.50 3.74
CA ALA A 170 15.92 12.18 3.77
C ALA A 170 16.31 12.87 2.44
N LEU A 171 15.33 13.37 1.69
CA LEU A 171 15.59 14.09 0.43
C LEU A 171 15.88 15.58 0.66
N LYS A 172 15.30 16.20 1.68
CA LYS A 172 15.50 17.62 2.08
C LYS A 172 15.71 17.72 3.59
N PRO A 173 16.47 18.71 4.08
CA PRO A 173 16.55 18.98 5.52
C PRO A 173 15.18 19.14 6.17
N LEU A 174 15.05 18.74 7.42
CA LEU A 174 13.82 18.84 8.20
C LEU A 174 13.89 20.03 9.17
N ALA A 175 12.79 20.76 9.27
CA ALA A 175 12.57 21.71 10.37
C ALA A 175 12.36 20.96 11.69
N GLN A 176 12.53 21.64 12.84
CA GLN A 176 12.34 21.03 14.15
C GLN A 176 10.93 20.43 14.31
N SER A 177 9.90 21.19 13.96
CA SER A 177 8.51 20.69 14.02
C SER A 177 8.26 19.48 13.11
N GLU A 178 8.89 19.42 11.95
CA GLU A 178 8.80 18.29 11.02
C GLU A 178 9.42 17.01 11.59
N ARG A 179 10.51 17.12 12.37
CA ARG A 179 11.13 15.98 13.07
C ARG A 179 10.21 15.42 14.15
N HIS A 180 9.60 16.30 14.97
CA HIS A 180 8.64 15.89 15.98
C HIS A 180 7.39 15.25 15.35
N ASP A 181 6.85 15.81 14.25
CA ASP A 181 5.73 15.20 13.52
C ASP A 181 6.06 13.78 12.99
N LEU A 182 7.30 13.59 12.50
CA LEU A 182 7.74 12.25 12.07
C LEU A 182 7.90 11.31 13.26
N LEU A 183 8.46 11.78 14.38
CA LEU A 183 8.61 10.98 15.58
C LEU A 183 7.23 10.53 16.09
N GLU A 184 6.26 11.44 16.21
CA GLU A 184 4.89 11.13 16.64
C GLU A 184 4.24 10.05 15.74
N ILE A 185 4.36 10.19 14.40
CA ILE A 185 3.85 9.18 13.47
C ILE A 185 4.49 7.81 13.71
N ILE A 186 5.81 7.77 13.90
CA ILE A 186 6.54 6.51 14.05
C ILE A 186 6.27 5.88 15.41
N GLU A 187 6.15 6.69 16.48
CA GLU A 187 5.78 6.23 17.83
C GLU A 187 4.39 5.59 17.85
N ASP A 188 3.38 6.26 17.29
CA ASP A 188 2.00 5.74 17.20
C ASP A 188 1.91 4.42 16.44
N ARG A 189 2.87 4.14 15.55
CA ARG A 189 2.91 2.95 14.73
C ARG A 189 3.81 1.85 15.26
N HIS A 190 4.73 2.20 16.17
CA HIS A 190 5.71 1.27 16.70
C HIS A 190 5.03 0.04 17.32
N ALA A 191 5.57 -1.16 17.05
CA ALA A 191 5.04 -2.46 17.49
C ALA A 191 3.56 -2.75 17.12
N GLY A 192 2.84 -1.79 16.53
CA GLY A 192 1.43 -1.90 16.16
C GLY A 192 1.20 -2.05 14.64
N ARG A 193 2.02 -1.42 13.82
CA ARG A 193 1.86 -1.32 12.36
C ARG A 193 3.20 -1.26 11.64
N SER A 194 3.22 -1.62 10.37
CA SER A 194 4.44 -1.63 9.55
C SER A 194 4.64 -0.33 8.80
N THR A 195 5.91 0.08 8.69
CA THR A 195 6.33 1.23 7.89
C THR A 195 7.36 0.80 6.86
N LEU A 196 7.12 1.16 5.59
CA LEU A 196 8.08 1.00 4.50
C LEU A 196 8.69 2.35 4.18
N VAL A 197 10.00 2.45 4.25
CA VAL A 197 10.75 3.69 3.96
C VAL A 197 11.57 3.50 2.70
N THR A 198 11.49 4.45 1.76
CA THR A 198 12.44 4.53 0.66
C THR A 198 13.37 5.71 0.86
N SER A 199 14.68 5.53 0.66
CA SER A 199 15.65 6.60 0.79
C SER A 199 16.81 6.46 -0.19
N GLN A 200 17.34 7.60 -0.62
CA GLN A 200 18.61 7.66 -1.35
C GLN A 200 19.80 7.70 -0.38
N LEU A 201 19.56 8.22 0.82
CA LEU A 201 20.57 8.33 1.85
C LEU A 201 20.76 6.98 2.55
N PRO A 202 22.00 6.46 2.68
CA PRO A 202 22.26 5.26 3.47
C PRO A 202 21.81 5.41 4.92
N ILE A 203 21.35 4.32 5.54
CA ILE A 203 20.83 4.31 6.92
C ILE A 203 21.86 4.87 7.89
N ALA A 204 23.15 4.57 7.72
CA ALA A 204 24.21 5.07 8.57
C ALA A 204 24.28 6.61 8.66
N ARG A 205 23.72 7.31 7.68
CA ARG A 205 23.67 8.77 7.64
C ARG A 205 22.33 9.37 8.09
N TRP A 206 21.36 8.55 8.48
CA TRP A 206 20.06 9.05 8.92
C TRP A 206 20.10 9.81 10.22
N HIS A 207 20.99 9.40 11.14
CA HIS A 207 21.21 10.14 12.39
C HIS A 207 21.72 11.56 12.13
N GLU A 208 22.73 11.71 11.27
CA GLU A 208 23.25 13.02 10.84
C GLU A 208 22.17 13.88 10.17
N TYR A 209 21.34 13.24 9.31
CA TYR A 209 20.25 13.93 8.63
C TYR A 209 19.17 14.47 9.59
N LEU A 210 18.85 13.73 10.64
CA LEU A 210 17.85 14.13 11.62
C LEU A 210 18.34 15.27 12.51
N ALA A 211 19.66 15.46 12.64
CA ALA A 211 20.34 16.62 13.25
C ALA A 211 19.92 16.98 14.68
N GLU A 212 19.15 16.15 15.37
CA GLU A 212 18.72 16.28 16.77
C GLU A 212 18.90 14.94 17.46
N PRO A 213 19.95 14.72 18.26
CA PRO A 213 20.35 13.39 18.72
C PRO A 213 19.23 12.62 19.42
N THR A 214 18.52 13.23 20.36
CA THR A 214 17.45 12.57 21.12
C THR A 214 16.30 12.11 20.23
N VAL A 215 15.87 12.95 19.28
CA VAL A 215 14.80 12.62 18.32
C VAL A 215 15.31 11.58 17.33
N ALA A 216 16.56 11.69 16.89
CA ALA A 216 17.19 10.75 15.98
C ALA A 216 17.27 9.35 16.58
N ASP A 217 17.79 9.23 17.81
CA ASP A 217 17.88 7.95 18.51
C ASP A 217 16.50 7.31 18.67
N ALA A 218 15.52 8.07 19.16
CA ALA A 218 14.17 7.57 19.37
C ALA A 218 13.49 7.12 18.06
N LEU A 219 13.63 7.89 16.98
CA LEU A 219 13.02 7.59 15.68
C LEU A 219 13.70 6.40 14.99
N LEU A 220 15.04 6.36 15.03
CA LEU A 220 15.82 5.31 14.38
C LEU A 220 15.69 3.97 15.11
N ASP A 221 15.67 3.96 16.44
CA ASP A 221 15.41 2.75 17.21
C ASP A 221 14.11 2.08 16.74
N ARG A 222 13.02 2.85 16.62
CA ARG A 222 11.70 2.34 16.21
C ARG A 222 11.62 1.94 14.73
N LEU A 223 12.32 2.63 13.87
CA LEU A 223 12.31 2.31 12.44
C LEU A 223 13.17 1.10 12.11
N LEU A 224 14.35 0.97 12.74
CA LEU A 224 15.34 -0.02 12.38
C LEU A 224 15.18 -1.33 13.15
N HIS A 225 14.57 -1.30 14.33
CA HIS A 225 14.28 -2.51 15.08
C HIS A 225 13.26 -3.36 14.32
N ASN A 226 13.54 -4.66 14.15
CA ASN A 226 12.72 -5.60 13.39
C ASN A 226 12.42 -5.16 11.93
N ALA A 227 13.42 -4.66 11.23
CA ALA A 227 13.26 -4.18 9.87
C ALA A 227 14.02 -5.03 8.84
N PHE A 228 13.35 -5.35 7.73
CA PHE A 228 14.02 -5.83 6.53
C PHE A 228 14.73 -4.67 5.83
N LYS A 229 15.89 -4.95 5.23
CA LYS A 229 16.65 -3.98 4.45
C LYS A 229 16.93 -4.52 3.06
N ILE A 230 16.59 -3.74 2.04
CA ILE A 230 16.97 -3.98 0.65
C ILE A 230 17.83 -2.80 0.18
N GLU A 231 19.05 -3.10 -0.21
CA GLU A 231 20.00 -2.11 -0.71
C GLU A 231 20.13 -2.27 -2.21
N LEU A 232 19.49 -1.38 -2.96
CA LEU A 232 19.53 -1.36 -4.41
C LEU A 232 20.79 -0.64 -4.88
N LYS A 233 21.45 -1.24 -5.89
CA LYS A 233 22.71 -0.75 -6.48
C LYS A 233 22.53 -0.56 -7.99
N GLY A 234 23.53 0.01 -8.65
CA GLY A 234 23.57 0.12 -10.10
C GLY A 234 22.98 1.40 -10.66
N GLU A 235 22.86 1.42 -11.98
CA GLU A 235 22.42 2.60 -12.73
C GLU A 235 20.91 2.81 -12.71
N SER A 236 20.50 4.00 -13.16
CA SER A 236 19.08 4.35 -13.26
C SER A 236 18.37 3.53 -14.34
N MET A 237 17.34 2.78 -13.98
CA MET A 237 16.46 2.05 -14.90
C MET A 237 15.67 2.97 -15.85
N ARG A 238 15.67 4.29 -15.62
CA ARG A 238 15.01 5.26 -16.51
C ARG A 238 15.79 5.47 -17.80
N LYS A 239 17.10 5.24 -17.77
CA LYS A 239 17.98 5.37 -18.95
C LYS A 239 17.79 4.25 -19.98
N THR A 240 17.22 3.12 -19.56
CA THR A 240 17.01 1.94 -20.43
C THR A 240 15.68 1.96 -21.17
N LYS A 241 14.77 2.88 -20.88
CA LYS A 241 13.58 3.08 -21.69
C LYS A 241 13.93 4.00 -22.87
N PRO A 242 13.63 3.61 -24.13
CA PRO A 242 13.83 4.52 -25.26
C PRO A 242 13.04 5.81 -25.01
N PRO A 243 13.55 6.97 -25.50
CA PRO A 243 12.78 8.20 -25.43
C PRO A 243 11.44 7.99 -26.14
N LEU A 244 10.38 8.52 -25.56
CA LEU A 244 9.07 8.57 -26.20
C LEU A 244 9.26 9.35 -27.53
N ALA A 245 9.00 8.68 -28.64
CA ALA A 245 8.98 9.29 -29.96
C ALA A 245 7.81 10.25 -30.08
#